data_f7f0d298a234b9ed7bf5ddd7c34e089d
#
_entry.id   f7f0d298a234b9ed7bf5ddd7c34e089d
#
_cell.length_a   1.000
_cell.length_b   1.000
_cell.length_c   1.000
_cell.angle_alpha   90.00
_cell.angle_beta   90.00
_cell.angle_gamma   90.00
#
_symmetry.space_group_name_H-M   'P 1'
#
loop_
_entity.id
_entity.type
_entity.pdbx_description
1 polymer ?
#
loop_
_entity_poly.entity_id
_entity_poly.type
_entity_poly.pdbx_seq_one_letter_code
_entity_poly.pdbx_strand_id
1 'polypeptide(L)'
;SSGIGQAAALALSSPNNRLILVSMKNKEGLENTANKAKEKGANVLTFSADVSDYEACKSLLAQANEHFGPIDLLINNAGISHIGLFQDMTPDEWQRVMNVNIGSVMNLCHLVIPSMVHRHHGRIINISSVWGNVGASCEAVYSASKGAINSFTKALAKELAPSNIQVNAIAFGAIETPMNAWLSKEEAEALADEIPAGREGTKEE
;
A
#
# COMPACT_ATOMS: atom_id res chain seq x y z
N SER A 1 3.45 9.12 1.01
CA SER A 1 3.81 10.38 0.33
C SER A 1 2.58 11.12 -0.21
N SER A 2 1.43 10.45 -0.40
CA SER A 2 0.17 11.04 -0.87
C SER A 2 -1.00 10.06 -0.63
N GLY A 3 -2.23 10.49 -0.94
CA GLY A 3 -3.43 9.64 -0.98
C GLY A 3 -3.66 8.86 0.32
N ILE A 4 -4.13 7.63 0.17
CA ILE A 4 -4.47 6.72 1.28
C ILE A 4 -3.27 6.48 2.22
N GLY A 5 -2.06 6.27 1.66
CA GLY A 5 -0.86 6.04 2.48
C GLY A 5 -0.49 7.23 3.37
N GLN A 6 -0.69 8.46 2.88
CA GLN A 6 -0.51 9.67 3.69
C GLN A 6 -1.57 9.75 4.79
N ALA A 7 -2.84 9.54 4.46
CA ALA A 7 -3.94 9.57 5.42
C ALA A 7 -3.73 8.53 6.54
N ALA A 8 -3.38 7.30 6.20
CA ALA A 8 -3.06 6.25 7.15
C ALA A 8 -1.88 6.63 8.07
N ALA A 9 -0.80 7.18 7.51
CA ALA A 9 0.35 7.64 8.31
C ALA A 9 -0.06 8.73 9.30
N LEU A 10 -0.87 9.70 8.88
CA LEU A 10 -1.32 10.80 9.74
C LEU A 10 -2.35 10.36 10.79
N ALA A 11 -3.19 9.37 10.48
CA ALA A 11 -4.12 8.77 11.44
C ALA A 11 -3.38 7.98 12.54
N LEU A 12 -2.26 7.34 12.19
CA LEU A 12 -1.41 6.61 13.13
C LEU A 12 -0.40 7.49 13.87
N SER A 13 -0.34 8.79 13.56
CA SER A 13 0.62 9.69 14.19
C SER A 13 0.20 10.03 15.61
N SER A 14 1.03 9.65 16.59
CA SER A 14 0.88 9.97 18.00
C SER A 14 2.24 9.93 18.71
N PRO A 15 2.38 10.52 19.90
CA PRO A 15 3.64 10.54 20.66
C PRO A 15 4.22 9.15 20.98
N ASN A 16 3.37 8.12 20.99
CA ASN A 16 3.79 6.75 21.31
C ASN A 16 4.15 5.94 20.06
N ASN A 17 3.92 6.47 18.87
CA ASN A 17 4.12 5.73 17.64
C ASN A 17 5.44 6.12 16.94
N ARG A 18 6.10 5.10 16.44
CA ARG A 18 7.30 5.18 15.58
C ARG A 18 6.89 4.81 14.17
N LEU A 19 7.04 5.72 13.24
CA LEU A 19 6.59 5.55 11.85
C LEU A 19 7.78 5.44 10.91
N ILE A 20 7.73 4.46 10.02
CA ILE A 20 8.66 4.29 8.93
C ILE A 20 7.88 4.57 7.65
N LEU A 21 8.20 5.66 6.99
CA LEU A 21 7.54 6.10 5.76
C LEU A 21 8.44 5.87 4.57
N VAL A 22 7.90 5.20 3.54
CA VAL A 22 8.66 4.83 2.35
C VAL A 22 7.99 5.38 1.10
N SER A 23 8.78 5.98 0.21
CA SER A 23 8.34 6.39 -1.12
C SER A 23 9.52 6.39 -2.07
N MET A 24 9.32 5.95 -3.33
CA MET A 24 10.39 5.95 -4.31
C MET A 24 10.53 7.30 -5.02
N LYS A 25 9.44 7.85 -5.53
CA LYS A 25 9.47 9.00 -6.45
C LYS A 25 9.11 10.34 -5.80
N ASN A 26 8.11 10.36 -4.95
CA ASN A 26 7.58 11.59 -4.36
C ASN A 26 8.28 11.93 -3.04
N LYS A 27 9.51 12.43 -3.12
CA LYS A 27 10.33 12.81 -1.95
C LYS A 27 9.72 13.98 -1.19
N GLU A 28 9.22 15.00 -1.89
CA GLU A 28 8.60 16.17 -1.28
C GLU A 28 7.33 15.78 -0.47
N GLY A 29 6.44 14.99 -1.08
CA GLY A 29 5.25 14.48 -0.38
C GLY A 29 5.60 13.55 0.79
N LEU A 30 6.72 12.82 0.72
CA LEU A 30 7.23 11.99 1.82
C LEU A 30 7.65 12.87 2.99
N GLU A 31 8.46 13.89 2.76
CA GLU A 31 8.94 14.82 3.79
C GLU A 31 7.79 15.65 4.39
N ASN A 32 6.86 16.12 3.56
CA ASN A 32 5.66 16.81 4.04
C ASN A 32 4.83 15.92 4.98
N THR A 33 4.64 14.64 4.61
CA THR A 33 3.94 13.67 5.47
C THR A 33 4.70 13.44 6.77
N ALA A 34 6.02 13.29 6.71
CA ALA A 34 6.86 13.11 7.88
C ALA A 34 6.79 14.31 8.84
N ASN A 35 6.83 15.53 8.32
CA ASN A 35 6.74 16.74 9.13
C ASN A 35 5.38 16.85 9.85
N LYS A 36 4.28 16.62 9.12
CA LYS A 36 2.94 16.59 9.73
C LYS A 36 2.78 15.50 10.79
N ALA A 37 3.40 14.33 10.59
CA ALA A 37 3.39 13.25 11.57
C ALA A 37 4.21 13.62 12.83
N LYS A 38 5.37 14.28 12.66
CA LYS A 38 6.18 14.81 13.76
C LYS A 38 5.46 15.91 14.56
N GLU A 39 4.71 16.79 13.88
CA GLU A 39 3.87 17.80 14.54
C GLU A 39 2.80 17.17 15.45
N LYS A 40 2.32 15.96 15.12
CA LYS A 40 1.42 15.17 15.98
C LYS A 40 2.18 14.37 17.07
N GLY A 41 3.49 14.54 17.17
CA GLY A 41 4.33 13.93 18.20
C GLY A 41 4.95 12.58 17.81
N ALA A 42 4.70 12.04 16.62
CA ALA A 42 5.26 10.76 16.22
C ALA A 42 6.78 10.85 15.96
N ASN A 43 7.50 9.77 16.26
CA ASN A 43 8.88 9.60 15.82
C ASN A 43 8.87 9.02 14.40
N VAL A 44 9.54 9.70 13.46
CA VAL A 44 9.42 9.36 12.04
C VAL A 44 10.80 9.18 11.39
N LEU A 45 10.96 8.04 10.69
CA LEU A 45 12.03 7.79 9.73
C LEU A 45 11.45 7.80 8.31
N THR A 46 12.19 8.35 7.36
CA THR A 46 11.83 8.36 5.94
C THR A 46 12.87 7.61 5.11
N PHE A 47 12.40 6.85 4.12
CA PHE A 47 13.25 6.14 3.18
C PHE A 47 12.79 6.38 1.74
N SER A 48 13.75 6.70 0.87
CA SER A 48 13.53 6.72 -0.58
C SER A 48 13.99 5.38 -1.15
N ALA A 49 13.06 4.45 -1.39
CA ALA A 49 13.37 3.09 -1.84
C ALA A 49 12.31 2.56 -2.82
N ASP A 50 12.74 1.70 -3.75
CA ASP A 50 11.85 0.90 -4.58
C ASP A 50 11.50 -0.39 -3.84
N VAL A 51 10.28 -0.48 -3.32
CA VAL A 51 9.81 -1.65 -2.57
C VAL A 51 9.58 -2.89 -3.45
N SER A 52 9.64 -2.77 -4.77
CA SER A 52 9.67 -3.92 -5.68
C SER A 52 11.04 -4.62 -5.72
N ASP A 53 12.10 -3.96 -5.22
CA ASP A 53 13.43 -4.52 -5.07
C ASP A 53 13.59 -5.14 -3.67
N TYR A 54 13.85 -6.44 -3.63
CA TYR A 54 13.97 -7.19 -2.37
C TYR A 54 15.17 -6.73 -1.52
N GLU A 55 16.34 -6.49 -2.14
CA GLU A 55 17.53 -6.06 -1.40
C GLU A 55 17.39 -4.62 -0.87
N ALA A 56 16.70 -3.75 -1.61
CA ALA A 56 16.35 -2.42 -1.12
C ALA A 56 15.40 -2.51 0.11
N CYS A 57 14.40 -3.39 0.08
CA CYS A 57 13.53 -3.65 1.24
C CYS A 57 14.31 -4.18 2.44
N LYS A 58 15.23 -5.11 2.22
CA LYS A 58 16.07 -5.71 3.28
C LYS A 58 16.97 -4.67 3.94
N SER A 59 17.64 -3.83 3.15
CA SER A 59 18.47 -2.73 3.65
C SER A 59 17.67 -1.71 4.44
N LEU A 60 16.52 -1.30 3.94
CA LEU A 60 15.59 -0.40 4.62
C LEU A 60 15.15 -0.95 5.98
N LEU A 61 14.71 -2.21 6.03
CA LEU A 61 14.23 -2.83 7.26
C LEU A 61 15.35 -3.05 8.28
N ALA A 62 16.59 -3.34 7.84
CA ALA A 62 17.74 -3.42 8.73
C ALA A 62 17.97 -2.08 9.46
N GLN A 63 18.00 -0.97 8.71
CA GLN A 63 18.15 0.37 9.28
C GLN A 63 16.97 0.76 10.18
N ALA A 64 15.75 0.45 9.76
CA ALA A 64 14.55 0.73 10.56
C ALA A 64 14.56 -0.03 11.88
N ASN A 65 14.95 -1.31 11.88
CA ASN A 65 15.04 -2.14 13.07
C ASN A 65 16.15 -1.68 14.02
N GLU A 66 17.27 -1.18 13.50
CA GLU A 66 18.34 -0.60 14.31
C GLU A 66 17.87 0.62 15.10
N HIS A 67 17.04 1.48 14.49
CA HIS A 67 16.56 2.71 15.12
C HIS A 67 15.34 2.50 16.03
N PHE A 68 14.38 1.69 15.60
CA PHE A 68 13.08 1.59 16.24
C PHE A 68 12.75 0.23 16.80
N GLY A 69 13.59 -0.76 16.52
CA GLY A 69 13.30 -2.15 16.84
C GLY A 69 12.33 -2.79 15.85
N PRO A 70 11.80 -3.97 16.20
CA PRO A 70 11.01 -4.78 15.28
C PRO A 70 9.67 -4.12 14.91
N ILE A 71 9.21 -4.42 13.70
CA ILE A 71 7.94 -3.92 13.14
C ILE A 71 6.76 -4.64 13.80
N ASP A 72 5.79 -3.87 14.31
CA ASP A 72 4.55 -4.38 14.88
C ASP A 72 3.37 -4.30 13.90
N LEU A 73 3.37 -3.29 13.02
CA LEU A 73 2.36 -3.09 11.99
C LEU A 73 3.02 -2.80 10.65
N LEU A 74 2.72 -3.62 9.65
CA LEU A 74 3.09 -3.39 8.26
C LEU A 74 1.86 -2.98 7.45
N ILE A 75 1.91 -1.84 6.78
CA ILE A 75 0.88 -1.40 5.84
C ILE A 75 1.48 -1.38 4.42
N ASN A 76 1.10 -2.34 3.60
CA ASN A 76 1.49 -2.45 2.21
C ASN A 76 0.55 -1.60 1.36
N ASN A 77 0.94 -0.34 1.14
CA ASN A 77 0.14 0.63 0.39
C ASN A 77 0.71 0.94 -1.00
N ALA A 78 1.99 0.72 -1.24
CA ALA A 78 2.62 1.02 -2.52
C ALA A 78 1.89 0.33 -3.67
N GLY A 79 1.60 1.08 -4.72
CA GLY A 79 0.92 0.57 -5.89
C GLY A 79 0.92 1.57 -7.04
N ILE A 80 0.82 1.04 -8.24
CA ILE A 80 0.68 1.80 -9.49
C ILE A 80 -0.43 1.16 -10.33
N SER A 81 -1.06 1.94 -11.19
CA SER A 81 -1.93 1.46 -12.25
C SER A 81 -1.34 1.76 -13.62
N HIS A 82 -1.82 1.05 -14.61
CA HIS A 82 -1.63 1.33 -16.03
C HIS A 82 -3.00 1.20 -16.70
N ILE A 83 -3.42 2.27 -17.36
CA ILE A 83 -4.71 2.34 -18.02
C ILE A 83 -4.48 2.17 -19.52
N GLY A 84 -5.12 1.17 -20.11
CA GLY A 84 -5.02 0.82 -21.50
C GLY A 84 -5.42 -0.62 -21.78
N LEU A 85 -5.63 -0.96 -23.03
CA LEU A 85 -5.96 -2.33 -23.42
C LEU A 85 -4.76 -3.25 -23.17
N PHE A 86 -5.00 -4.43 -22.63
CA PHE A 86 -3.94 -5.37 -22.31
C PHE A 86 -3.06 -5.76 -23.50
N GLN A 87 -3.68 -5.88 -24.69
CA GLN A 87 -2.97 -6.22 -25.92
C GLN A 87 -1.92 -5.18 -26.35
N ASP A 88 -2.08 -3.93 -25.87
CA ASP A 88 -1.19 -2.81 -26.20
C ASP A 88 -0.08 -2.61 -25.16
N MET A 89 -0.15 -3.33 -24.03
CA MET A 89 0.90 -3.30 -23.00
C MET A 89 2.13 -4.08 -23.43
N THR A 90 3.29 -3.51 -23.18
CA THR A 90 4.56 -4.24 -23.31
C THR A 90 4.78 -5.16 -22.11
N PRO A 91 5.61 -6.24 -22.25
CA PRO A 91 5.99 -7.10 -21.13
C PRO A 91 6.57 -6.34 -19.94
N ASP A 92 7.39 -5.32 -20.17
CA ASP A 92 8.02 -4.53 -19.10
C ASP A 92 6.96 -3.71 -18.30
N GLU A 93 5.95 -3.17 -18.97
CA GLU A 93 4.89 -2.40 -18.31
C GLU A 93 4.05 -3.30 -17.39
N TRP A 94 3.55 -4.45 -17.89
CA TRP A 94 2.75 -5.31 -17.03
C TRP A 94 3.58 -5.99 -15.93
N GLN A 95 4.84 -6.34 -16.17
CA GLN A 95 5.74 -6.83 -15.13
C GLN A 95 5.98 -5.77 -14.07
N ARG A 96 6.17 -4.50 -14.47
CA ARG A 96 6.35 -3.40 -13.52
C ARG A 96 5.13 -3.23 -12.60
N VAL A 97 3.91 -3.30 -13.13
CA VAL A 97 2.68 -3.26 -12.31
C VAL A 97 2.66 -4.43 -11.32
N MET A 98 2.93 -5.64 -11.77
CA MET A 98 2.95 -6.83 -10.90
C MET A 98 4.02 -6.74 -9.83
N ASN A 99 5.24 -6.35 -10.19
CA ASN A 99 6.36 -6.24 -9.25
C ASN A 99 6.13 -5.16 -8.19
N VAL A 100 5.55 -4.02 -8.57
CA VAL A 100 5.24 -2.96 -7.60
C VAL A 100 4.08 -3.35 -6.73
N ASN A 101 2.97 -3.87 -7.27
CA ASN A 101 1.74 -4.06 -6.52
C ASN A 101 1.80 -5.31 -5.63
N ILE A 102 2.06 -6.49 -6.19
CA ILE A 102 2.10 -7.74 -5.41
C ILE A 102 3.52 -8.13 -5.00
N GLY A 103 4.53 -7.88 -5.84
CA GLY A 103 5.92 -8.18 -5.52
C GLY A 103 6.39 -7.44 -4.26
N SER A 104 6.08 -6.15 -4.13
CA SER A 104 6.41 -5.37 -2.92
C SER A 104 5.75 -5.92 -1.66
N VAL A 105 4.50 -6.36 -1.75
CA VAL A 105 3.77 -6.99 -0.64
C VAL A 105 4.49 -8.26 -0.19
N MET A 106 4.86 -9.12 -1.15
CA MET A 106 5.60 -10.36 -0.85
C MET A 106 6.96 -10.06 -0.23
N ASN A 107 7.72 -9.10 -0.79
CA ASN A 107 9.04 -8.72 -0.27
C ASN A 107 8.97 -8.28 1.20
N LEU A 108 8.10 -7.32 1.50
CA LEU A 108 8.01 -6.77 2.85
C LEU A 108 7.41 -7.78 3.84
N CYS A 109 6.37 -8.53 3.46
CA CYS A 109 5.83 -9.60 4.29
C CYS A 109 6.90 -10.64 4.62
N HIS A 110 7.63 -11.15 3.62
CA HIS A 110 8.70 -12.14 3.81
C HIS A 110 9.76 -11.67 4.81
N LEU A 111 10.11 -10.39 4.78
CA LEU A 111 11.16 -9.83 5.64
C LEU A 111 10.69 -9.54 7.08
N VAL A 112 9.42 -9.19 7.30
CA VAL A 112 8.95 -8.85 8.66
C VAL A 112 8.39 -10.04 9.43
N ILE A 113 7.80 -11.02 8.73
CA ILE A 113 7.13 -12.18 9.34
C ILE A 113 8.01 -12.97 10.32
N PRO A 114 9.28 -13.30 10.03
CA PRO A 114 10.08 -14.07 10.97
C PRO A 114 10.17 -13.44 12.38
N SER A 115 10.33 -12.11 12.44
CA SER A 115 10.36 -11.38 13.71
C SER A 115 8.98 -11.35 14.38
N MET A 116 7.90 -11.18 13.62
CA MET A 116 6.54 -11.22 14.15
C MET A 116 6.20 -12.59 14.72
N VAL A 117 6.54 -13.68 14.02
CA VAL A 117 6.34 -15.06 14.48
C VAL A 117 7.10 -15.33 15.78
N HIS A 118 8.38 -14.95 15.84
CA HIS A 118 9.19 -15.13 17.04
C HIS A 118 8.60 -14.42 18.27
N ARG A 119 7.98 -13.27 18.09
CA ARG A 119 7.37 -12.47 19.17
C ARG A 119 5.91 -12.82 19.44
N HIS A 120 5.28 -13.66 18.62
CA HIS A 120 3.83 -13.91 18.63
C HIS A 120 2.99 -12.62 18.59
N HIS A 121 3.47 -11.62 17.86
CA HIS A 121 2.86 -10.30 17.78
C HIS A 121 3.14 -9.66 16.43
N GLY A 122 2.09 -9.21 15.74
CA GLY A 122 2.20 -8.48 14.49
C GLY A 122 0.87 -8.30 13.78
N ARG A 123 0.81 -7.27 12.96
CA ARG A 123 -0.33 -7.01 12.07
C ARG A 123 0.15 -6.62 10.70
N ILE A 124 -0.52 -7.15 9.69
CA ILE A 124 -0.26 -6.81 8.28
C ILE A 124 -1.57 -6.35 7.65
N ILE A 125 -1.55 -5.18 7.03
CA ILE A 125 -2.67 -4.61 6.28
C ILE A 125 -2.21 -4.39 4.84
N ASN A 126 -2.89 -5.05 3.91
CA ASN A 126 -2.60 -4.93 2.48
C ASN A 126 -3.67 -4.04 1.81
N ILE A 127 -3.23 -3.03 1.09
CA ILE A 127 -4.14 -2.14 0.36
C ILE A 127 -4.45 -2.73 -1.00
N SER A 128 -5.69 -3.19 -1.14
CA SER A 128 -6.25 -3.76 -2.35
C SER A 128 -7.19 -2.78 -3.06
N SER A 129 -8.02 -3.28 -3.93
CA SER A 129 -9.01 -2.52 -4.69
C SER A 129 -10.25 -3.39 -4.95
N VAL A 130 -11.40 -2.76 -5.13
CA VAL A 130 -12.60 -3.41 -5.64
C VAL A 130 -12.34 -4.11 -6.99
N TRP A 131 -11.45 -3.56 -7.81
CA TRP A 131 -11.03 -4.18 -9.08
C TRP A 131 -10.31 -5.53 -8.89
N GLY A 132 -9.75 -5.80 -7.72
CA GLY A 132 -9.24 -7.13 -7.36
C GLY A 132 -10.33 -8.17 -7.12
N ASN A 133 -11.59 -7.75 -6.97
CA ASN A 133 -12.75 -8.65 -6.78
C ASN A 133 -13.56 -8.81 -8.07
N VAL A 134 -13.77 -7.72 -8.82
CA VAL A 134 -14.70 -7.71 -9.96
C VAL A 134 -14.00 -7.51 -11.32
N GLY A 135 -12.75 -7.02 -11.31
CA GLY A 135 -12.01 -6.64 -12.51
C GLY A 135 -12.48 -5.29 -13.09
N ALA A 136 -11.62 -4.67 -13.91
CA ALA A 136 -11.94 -3.46 -14.67
C ALA A 136 -11.39 -3.56 -16.08
N SER A 137 -12.18 -3.11 -17.06
CA SER A 137 -11.72 -2.92 -18.43
C SER A 137 -10.61 -1.86 -18.45
N CYS A 138 -9.64 -2.00 -19.34
CA CYS A 138 -8.45 -1.17 -19.44
C CYS A 138 -7.51 -1.18 -18.21
N GLU A 139 -7.81 -1.97 -17.19
CA GLU A 139 -6.97 -2.17 -15.99
C GLU A 139 -6.76 -3.66 -15.66
N ALA A 140 -6.68 -4.52 -16.67
CA ALA A 140 -6.61 -5.98 -16.48
C ALA A 140 -5.46 -6.41 -15.58
N VAL A 141 -4.25 -5.88 -15.78
CA VAL A 141 -3.06 -6.21 -14.98
C VAL A 141 -3.15 -5.65 -13.55
N TYR A 142 -3.67 -4.43 -13.41
CA TYR A 142 -3.93 -3.85 -12.08
C TYR A 142 -4.92 -4.72 -11.30
N SER A 143 -6.04 -5.08 -11.93
CA SER A 143 -7.06 -5.97 -11.35
C SER A 143 -6.47 -7.32 -10.94
N ALA A 144 -5.66 -7.93 -11.81
CA ALA A 144 -4.97 -9.19 -11.51
C ALA A 144 -4.04 -9.05 -10.29
N SER A 145 -3.26 -7.94 -10.22
CA SER A 145 -2.35 -7.69 -9.10
C SER A 145 -3.10 -7.52 -7.77
N LYS A 146 -4.25 -6.83 -7.78
CA LYS A 146 -5.09 -6.63 -6.59
C LYS A 146 -5.85 -7.90 -6.21
N GLY A 147 -6.27 -8.71 -7.17
CA GLY A 147 -6.80 -10.06 -6.93
C GLY A 147 -5.75 -10.99 -6.29
N ALA A 148 -4.51 -10.91 -6.75
CA ALA A 148 -3.38 -11.63 -6.14
C ALA A 148 -3.16 -11.22 -4.67
N ILE A 149 -3.23 -9.92 -4.35
CA ILE A 149 -3.16 -9.42 -2.96
C ILE A 149 -4.28 -10.02 -2.11
N ASN A 150 -5.52 -10.09 -2.62
CA ASN A 150 -6.66 -10.64 -1.90
C ASN A 150 -6.45 -12.12 -1.56
N SER A 151 -6.00 -12.93 -2.53
CA SER A 151 -5.73 -14.36 -2.34
C SER A 151 -4.53 -14.59 -1.42
N PHE A 152 -3.43 -13.85 -1.60
CA PHE A 152 -2.24 -13.91 -0.77
C PHE A 152 -2.56 -13.59 0.69
N THR A 153 -3.34 -12.52 0.93
CA THR A 153 -3.78 -12.13 2.27
C THR A 153 -4.54 -13.26 2.98
N LYS A 154 -5.49 -13.90 2.28
CA LYS A 154 -6.29 -15.00 2.84
C LYS A 154 -5.45 -16.23 3.18
N ALA A 155 -4.49 -16.57 2.33
CA ALA A 155 -3.58 -17.69 2.56
C ALA A 155 -2.66 -17.39 3.75
N LEU A 156 -2.00 -16.23 3.73
CA LEU A 156 -1.06 -15.83 4.75
C LEU A 156 -1.72 -15.66 6.14
N ALA A 157 -2.96 -15.19 6.19
CA ALA A 157 -3.73 -15.10 7.42
C ALA A 157 -3.92 -16.48 8.09
N LYS A 158 -4.16 -17.53 7.29
CA LYS A 158 -4.29 -18.91 7.80
C LYS A 158 -2.96 -19.46 8.30
N GLU A 159 -1.86 -19.18 7.59
CA GLU A 159 -0.51 -19.63 7.97
C GLU A 159 -0.05 -18.99 9.30
N LEU A 160 -0.38 -17.72 9.51
CA LEU A 160 0.12 -16.94 10.62
C LEU A 160 -0.83 -16.87 11.83
N ALA A 161 -2.06 -17.35 11.69
CA ALA A 161 -3.03 -17.39 12.79
C ALA A 161 -2.52 -18.13 14.04
N PRO A 162 -1.84 -19.31 13.93
CA PRO A 162 -1.28 -19.98 15.10
C PRO A 162 -0.22 -19.16 15.86
N SER A 163 0.42 -18.22 15.18
CA SER A 163 1.42 -17.32 15.76
C SER A 163 0.84 -15.98 16.25
N ASN A 164 -0.50 -15.86 16.33
CA ASN A 164 -1.19 -14.64 16.77
C ASN A 164 -0.87 -13.40 15.91
N ILE A 165 -0.69 -13.58 14.59
CA ILE A 165 -0.46 -12.50 13.65
C ILE A 165 -1.71 -12.31 12.80
N GLN A 166 -2.18 -11.08 12.69
CA GLN A 166 -3.36 -10.73 11.92
C GLN A 166 -2.94 -10.22 10.53
N VAL A 167 -3.53 -10.80 9.49
CA VAL A 167 -3.29 -10.37 8.11
C VAL A 167 -4.63 -10.05 7.45
N ASN A 168 -4.80 -8.79 7.04
CA ASN A 168 -6.05 -8.31 6.45
C ASN A 168 -5.77 -7.51 5.17
N ALA A 169 -6.77 -7.40 4.31
CA ALA A 169 -6.75 -6.49 3.17
C ALA A 169 -7.95 -5.54 3.23
N ILE A 170 -7.74 -4.32 2.74
CA ILE A 170 -8.80 -3.34 2.53
C ILE A 170 -8.92 -3.13 1.03
N ALA A 171 -10.07 -3.51 0.46
CA ALA A 171 -10.37 -3.33 -0.96
C ALA A 171 -11.15 -2.02 -1.14
N PHE A 172 -10.42 -0.95 -1.42
CA PHE A 172 -11.03 0.36 -1.65
C PHE A 172 -11.79 0.40 -2.99
N GLY A 173 -12.89 1.15 -3.01
CA GLY A 173 -13.52 1.66 -4.23
C GLY A 173 -12.76 2.88 -4.78
N ALA A 174 -13.45 3.74 -5.49
CA ALA A 174 -12.89 5.00 -5.97
C ALA A 174 -12.72 5.96 -4.78
N ILE A 175 -11.48 6.40 -4.55
CA ILE A 175 -11.10 7.34 -3.49
C ILE A 175 -10.44 8.55 -4.14
N GLU A 176 -10.85 9.75 -3.74
CA GLU A 176 -10.29 11.02 -4.21
C GLU A 176 -8.80 11.13 -3.84
N THR A 177 -7.94 10.78 -4.79
CA THR A 177 -6.48 10.75 -4.60
C THR A 177 -5.78 11.19 -5.89
N PRO A 178 -4.47 11.53 -5.82
CA PRO A 178 -3.67 11.81 -7.01
C PRO A 178 -3.64 10.67 -8.04
N MET A 179 -4.00 9.44 -7.67
CA MET A 179 -4.07 8.31 -8.61
C MET A 179 -5.22 8.50 -9.63
N ASN A 180 -6.30 9.20 -9.25
CA ASN A 180 -7.45 9.49 -10.11
C ASN A 180 -7.40 10.89 -10.75
N ALA A 181 -6.35 11.69 -10.50
CA ALA A 181 -6.23 13.07 -10.97
C ALA A 181 -6.11 13.24 -12.50
N TRP A 182 -6.04 12.13 -13.24
CA TRP A 182 -6.05 12.11 -14.70
C TRP A 182 -7.46 12.13 -15.31
N LEU A 183 -8.50 11.83 -14.52
CA LEU A 183 -9.89 11.87 -14.97
C LEU A 183 -10.29 13.30 -15.35
N SER A 184 -10.93 13.44 -16.50
CA SER A 184 -11.64 14.67 -16.83
C SER A 184 -12.83 14.87 -15.89
N LYS A 185 -13.41 16.07 -15.91
CA LYS A 185 -14.57 16.35 -15.05
C LYS A 185 -15.76 15.45 -15.43
N GLU A 186 -15.98 15.24 -16.71
CA GLU A 186 -17.05 14.39 -17.24
C GLU A 186 -16.85 12.92 -16.84
N GLU A 187 -15.61 12.42 -16.89
CA GLU A 187 -15.29 11.05 -16.47
C GLU A 187 -15.44 10.87 -14.96
N ALA A 188 -15.07 11.87 -14.16
CA ALA A 188 -15.25 11.84 -12.71
C ALA A 188 -16.74 11.87 -12.32
N GLU A 189 -17.57 12.68 -13.01
CA GLU A 189 -19.03 12.69 -12.84
C GLU A 189 -19.65 11.34 -13.22
N ALA A 190 -19.26 10.75 -14.35
CA ALA A 190 -19.73 9.43 -14.78
C ALA A 190 -19.35 8.34 -13.78
N LEU A 191 -18.12 8.36 -13.25
CA LEU A 191 -17.68 7.44 -12.21
C LEU A 191 -18.49 7.61 -10.91
N ALA A 192 -18.79 8.85 -10.51
CA ALA A 192 -19.60 9.13 -9.32
C ALA A 192 -21.02 8.58 -9.47
N ASP A 193 -21.62 8.66 -10.66
CA ASP A 193 -22.96 8.13 -10.94
C ASP A 193 -23.02 6.58 -10.83
N GLU A 194 -21.92 5.89 -11.08
CA GLU A 194 -21.83 4.44 -10.90
C GLU A 194 -21.71 4.02 -9.42
N ILE A 195 -21.31 4.94 -8.55
CA ILE A 195 -21.13 4.68 -7.12
C ILE A 195 -22.46 4.93 -6.40
N PRO A 196 -23.00 3.95 -5.64
CA PRO A 196 -24.28 4.13 -4.95
C PRO A 196 -24.35 5.34 -4.01
N ALA A 197 -23.21 5.82 -3.50
CA ALA A 197 -23.12 7.03 -2.68
C ALA A 197 -23.14 8.34 -3.51
N GLY A 198 -23.14 8.26 -4.84
CA GLY A 198 -23.10 9.41 -5.74
C GLY A 198 -21.80 10.23 -5.70
N ARG A 199 -20.73 9.68 -5.15
CA ARG A 199 -19.42 10.33 -5.04
C ARG A 199 -18.29 9.35 -4.79
N GLU A 200 -17.07 9.74 -5.08
CA GLU A 200 -15.89 9.05 -4.56
C GLU A 200 -15.82 9.15 -3.02
N GLY A 201 -15.14 8.19 -2.39
CA GLY A 201 -14.76 8.28 -0.98
C GLY A 201 -13.63 9.28 -0.77
N THR A 202 -13.52 9.86 0.41
CA THR A 202 -12.36 10.67 0.77
C THR A 202 -11.27 9.79 1.40
N LYS A 203 -10.02 10.23 1.34
CA LYS A 203 -8.90 9.51 1.99
C LYS A 203 -8.97 9.57 3.52
N GLU A 204 -9.74 10.47 4.08
CA GLU A 204 -9.98 10.65 5.51
C GLU A 204 -11.04 9.67 6.05
N GLU A 205 -11.99 9.22 5.22
CA GLU A 205 -12.94 8.16 5.53
C GLU A 205 -12.24 6.80 5.64
#